data_4f69f9149ee3a0c34600c15e77450311
#
_entry.id   4f69f9149ee3a0c34600c15e77450311
#
_cell.length_a   1.000
_cell.length_b   1.000
_cell.length_c   1.000
_cell.angle_alpha   90.00
_cell.angle_beta   90.00
_cell.angle_gamma   90.00
#
_symmetry.space_group_name_H-M   'P 1'
#
loop_
_entity.id
_entity.type
_entity.pdbx_description
1 polymer ?
#
loop_
_entity_poly.entity_id
_entity_poly.type
_entity_poly.pdbx_seq_one_letter_code
_entity_poly.pdbx_strand_id
1 'polypeptide(L)'
;NKFCKIIIKKNYSLKKPLVVYHSTNKDTKFKNTNSRIDFKLEENACLKLIDIFKDNSEKNFINIYYNFELDKSSILKNYKIDKSINNNVKYSYNNIKQETNSVSETFILSSGSKFFKNEINCDLIGQHSSAFVNGIFDLDDENHHEIKSNINHLIGNTKSYQLIKSVLEKKSKAVYQGKIFVSSEAQKTDGYQLSNAILLSENSEFNAKPELEIYADDVKCSHGSSSGSLDENSIFYLMSRGLNYKEAKKLLINGFLLDVIEKITDEEIKNLIKNLLGVKEWV
;
A
#
# COMPACT_ATOMS: atom_id res chain seq x y z
N ASN A 1 17.89 -18.05 5.93
CA ASN A 1 16.47 -18.11 5.54
C ASN A 1 15.62 -18.39 6.77
N LYS A 2 14.60 -17.59 7.01
CA LYS A 2 13.63 -17.77 8.10
C LYS A 2 12.28 -18.14 7.50
N PHE A 3 11.61 -19.13 8.09
CA PHE A 3 10.25 -19.52 7.69
C PHE A 3 9.33 -19.53 8.90
N CYS A 4 8.13 -18.99 8.73
CA CYS A 4 7.08 -19.02 9.74
C CYS A 4 5.75 -19.30 9.04
N LYS A 5 4.89 -20.15 9.63
CA LYS A 5 3.52 -20.37 9.19
C LYS A 5 2.56 -20.05 10.33
N ILE A 6 1.57 -19.20 10.05
CA ILE A 6 0.56 -18.76 11.00
C ILE A 6 -0.81 -19.12 10.46
N ILE A 7 -1.63 -19.76 11.26
CA ILE A 7 -2.99 -20.18 10.90
C ILE A 7 -3.97 -19.50 11.84
N ILE A 8 -4.88 -18.70 11.28
CA ILE A 8 -6.01 -18.14 12.01
C ILE A 8 -7.19 -19.07 11.82
N LYS A 9 -7.61 -19.67 12.93
CA LYS A 9 -8.63 -20.72 12.93
C LYS A 9 -10.01 -20.20 12.55
N LYS A 10 -10.86 -21.10 12.02
CA LYS A 10 -12.24 -20.83 11.62
C LYS A 10 -13.02 -20.05 12.69
N ASN A 11 -13.75 -19.02 12.24
CA ASN A 11 -14.55 -18.11 13.07
C ASN A 11 -13.74 -17.32 14.12
N TYR A 12 -12.42 -17.29 14.04
CA TYR A 12 -11.60 -16.55 14.98
C TYR A 12 -11.25 -15.16 14.42
N SER A 13 -11.49 -14.14 15.23
CA SER A 13 -11.09 -12.75 14.94
C SER A 13 -10.12 -12.27 16.00
N LEU A 14 -8.93 -11.84 15.57
CA LEU A 14 -7.96 -11.25 16.49
C LEU A 14 -8.49 -9.90 17.01
N LYS A 15 -8.61 -9.78 18.34
CA LYS A 15 -9.06 -8.53 18.99
C LYS A 15 -8.03 -7.41 18.82
N LYS A 16 -6.74 -7.75 18.86
CA LYS A 16 -5.62 -6.80 18.66
C LYS A 16 -4.88 -7.16 17.38
N PRO A 17 -4.25 -6.19 16.71
CA PRO A 17 -3.40 -6.47 15.56
C PRO A 17 -2.24 -7.40 15.92
N LEU A 18 -1.93 -8.33 15.02
CA LEU A 18 -0.66 -9.03 15.04
C LEU A 18 0.40 -8.09 14.49
N VAL A 19 1.47 -7.87 15.24
CA VAL A 19 2.56 -7.00 14.80
C VAL A 19 3.78 -7.82 14.43
N VAL A 20 4.25 -7.67 13.19
CA VAL A 20 5.48 -8.27 12.70
C VAL A 20 6.55 -7.19 12.61
N TYR A 21 7.62 -7.34 13.38
CA TYR A 21 8.77 -6.45 13.32
C TYR A 21 9.91 -7.06 12.52
N HIS A 22 10.32 -6.37 11.47
CA HIS A 22 11.56 -6.68 10.76
C HIS A 22 12.67 -5.83 11.34
N SER A 23 13.55 -6.44 12.10
CA SER A 23 14.70 -5.76 12.71
C SER A 23 15.99 -6.47 12.39
N THR A 24 17.04 -5.69 12.15
CA THR A 24 18.42 -6.18 12.01
C THR A 24 19.28 -5.54 13.08
N ASN A 25 20.32 -6.28 13.54
CA ASN A 25 21.24 -5.76 14.54
C ASN A 25 22.17 -4.69 13.96
N LYS A 26 22.52 -3.67 14.74
CA LYS A 26 23.45 -2.58 14.36
C LYS A 26 24.81 -3.08 13.87
N ASP A 27 25.28 -4.22 14.37
CA ASP A 27 26.59 -4.78 14.05
C ASP A 27 26.64 -5.54 12.73
N THR A 28 25.54 -5.57 11.99
CA THR A 28 25.43 -6.34 10.74
C THR A 28 25.51 -5.43 9.54
N LYS A 29 26.73 -5.19 9.02
CA LYS A 29 26.93 -4.53 7.74
C LYS A 29 26.84 -5.52 6.58
N PHE A 30 26.17 -5.13 5.48
CA PHE A 30 26.09 -5.89 4.21
C PHE A 30 25.51 -7.30 4.34
N LYS A 31 24.45 -7.48 5.11
CA LYS A 31 23.77 -8.78 5.20
C LYS A 31 22.53 -8.84 4.32
N ASN A 32 22.38 -10.00 3.71
CA ASN A 32 21.14 -10.37 3.03
C ASN A 32 20.26 -11.14 4.01
N THR A 33 19.06 -10.66 4.24
CA THR A 33 18.06 -11.33 5.05
C THR A 33 16.91 -11.78 4.16
N ASN A 34 16.63 -13.09 4.14
CA ASN A 34 15.50 -13.65 3.44
C ASN A 34 14.54 -14.28 4.45
N SER A 35 13.27 -13.89 4.36
CA SER A 35 12.21 -14.40 5.24
C SER A 35 11.00 -14.80 4.41
N ARG A 36 10.35 -15.88 4.83
CA ARG A 36 9.05 -16.31 4.29
C ARG A 36 8.06 -16.46 5.43
N ILE A 37 6.88 -15.84 5.28
CA ILE A 37 5.80 -15.94 6.26
C ILE A 37 4.53 -16.33 5.51
N ASP A 38 4.00 -17.51 5.85
CA ASP A 38 2.76 -18.01 5.29
C ASP A 38 1.64 -17.80 6.30
N PHE A 39 0.56 -17.16 5.85
CA PHE A 39 -0.67 -16.97 6.60
C PHE A 39 -1.79 -17.78 5.96
N LYS A 40 -2.51 -18.55 6.76
CA LYS A 40 -3.76 -19.16 6.36
C LYS A 40 -4.88 -18.62 7.25
N LEU A 41 -5.87 -18.02 6.63
CA LEU A 41 -7.10 -17.58 7.28
C LEU A 41 -8.19 -18.59 6.93
N GLU A 42 -8.58 -19.41 7.91
CA GLU A 42 -9.68 -20.36 7.74
C GLU A 42 -11.03 -19.63 7.62
N GLU A 43 -12.09 -20.31 7.26
CA GLU A 43 -13.42 -19.74 7.00
C GLU A 43 -13.90 -18.80 8.13
N ASN A 44 -14.38 -17.60 7.75
CA ASN A 44 -14.82 -16.52 8.63
C ASN A 44 -13.73 -15.99 9.59
N ALA A 45 -12.44 -16.30 9.36
CA ALA A 45 -11.36 -15.77 10.18
C ALA A 45 -11.07 -14.30 9.82
N CYS A 46 -10.66 -13.49 10.80
CA CYS A 46 -10.26 -12.12 10.58
C CYS A 46 -8.86 -11.87 11.17
N LEU A 47 -7.95 -11.38 10.35
CA LEU A 47 -6.60 -10.98 10.74
C LEU A 47 -6.37 -9.49 10.47
N LYS A 48 -5.96 -8.76 11.50
CA LYS A 48 -5.33 -7.45 11.38
C LYS A 48 -3.82 -7.64 11.55
N LEU A 49 -3.05 -7.31 10.53
CA LEU A 49 -1.59 -7.43 10.51
C LEU A 49 -0.97 -6.04 10.38
N ILE A 50 -0.06 -5.70 11.27
CA ILE A 50 0.81 -4.52 11.14
C ILE A 50 2.22 -5.02 10.89
N ASP A 51 2.77 -4.66 9.75
CA ASP A 51 4.09 -5.06 9.29
C ASP A 51 5.02 -3.83 9.34
N ILE A 52 5.95 -3.83 10.30
CA ILE A 52 6.80 -2.67 10.60
C ILE A 52 8.26 -2.99 10.31
N PHE A 53 8.86 -2.19 9.45
CA PHE A 53 10.29 -2.20 9.22
C PHE A 53 10.97 -1.23 10.20
N LYS A 54 11.57 -1.80 11.25
CA LYS A 54 12.37 -1.06 12.23
C LYS A 54 13.80 -1.53 12.14
N ASP A 55 14.49 -1.01 11.15
CA ASP A 55 15.87 -1.37 10.90
C ASP A 55 16.82 -0.29 11.38
N ASN A 56 17.75 -0.69 12.26
CA ASN A 56 18.79 0.18 12.81
C ASN A 56 20.15 -0.06 12.14
N SER A 57 20.21 -0.93 11.13
CA SER A 57 21.43 -1.25 10.39
C SER A 57 21.55 -0.43 9.11
N GLU A 58 22.74 -0.33 8.59
CA GLU A 58 23.04 0.37 7.34
C GLU A 58 23.41 -0.62 6.22
N LYS A 59 22.91 -0.36 5.00
CA LYS A 59 23.32 -1.05 3.76
C LYS A 59 23.02 -2.55 3.75
N ASN A 60 21.87 -2.97 4.28
CA ASN A 60 21.41 -4.35 4.18
C ASN A 60 20.39 -4.54 3.06
N PHE A 61 20.32 -5.76 2.53
CA PHE A 61 19.27 -6.20 1.65
C PHE A 61 18.27 -7.07 2.43
N ILE A 62 17.01 -6.65 2.46
CA ILE A 62 15.94 -7.34 3.18
C ILE A 62 14.92 -7.80 2.15
N ASN A 63 14.77 -9.12 2.03
CA ASN A 63 13.83 -9.76 1.13
C ASN A 63 12.80 -10.55 1.94
N ILE A 64 11.51 -10.24 1.74
CA ILE A 64 10.42 -10.88 2.47
C ILE A 64 9.37 -11.37 1.49
N TYR A 65 9.04 -12.65 1.62
CA TYR A 65 7.94 -13.27 0.90
C TYR A 65 6.80 -13.55 1.86
N TYR A 66 5.63 -13.03 1.54
CA TYR A 66 4.37 -13.33 2.21
C TYR A 66 3.48 -14.17 1.31
N ASN A 67 2.88 -15.21 1.88
CA ASN A 67 1.83 -15.98 1.23
C ASN A 67 0.58 -15.94 2.10
N PHE A 68 -0.53 -15.46 1.55
CA PHE A 68 -1.82 -15.36 2.22
C PHE A 68 -2.83 -16.24 1.50
N GLU A 69 -3.37 -17.22 2.21
CA GLU A 69 -4.50 -18.03 1.77
C GLU A 69 -5.74 -17.62 2.57
N LEU A 70 -6.72 -17.08 1.87
CA LEU A 70 -7.97 -16.58 2.44
C LEU A 70 -9.10 -17.53 2.06
N ASP A 71 -9.53 -18.36 3.01
CA ASP A 71 -10.69 -19.24 2.83
C ASP A 71 -11.99 -18.39 2.82
N LYS A 72 -13.12 -19.03 2.55
CA LYS A 72 -14.44 -18.39 2.41
C LYS A 72 -14.75 -17.41 3.54
N SER A 73 -15.20 -16.21 3.16
CA SER A 73 -15.64 -15.13 4.08
C SER A 73 -14.55 -14.67 5.08
N SER A 74 -13.29 -14.98 4.84
CA SER A 74 -12.20 -14.50 5.68
C SER A 74 -11.79 -13.06 5.32
N ILE A 75 -11.23 -12.34 6.28
CA ILE A 75 -10.86 -10.93 6.13
C ILE A 75 -9.40 -10.73 6.54
N LEU A 76 -8.61 -10.22 5.62
CA LEU A 76 -7.24 -9.78 5.85
C LEU A 76 -7.18 -8.25 5.81
N LYS A 77 -6.70 -7.62 6.89
CA LYS A 77 -6.30 -6.21 6.93
C LYS A 77 -4.80 -6.13 7.16
N ASN A 78 -4.06 -5.76 6.13
CA ASN A 78 -2.60 -5.77 6.11
C ASN A 78 -2.05 -4.34 5.99
N TYR A 79 -1.41 -3.84 7.04
CA TYR A 79 -0.85 -2.49 7.13
C TYR A 79 0.67 -2.56 7.13
N LYS A 80 1.30 -2.17 6.02
CA LYS A 80 2.75 -2.16 5.84
C LYS A 80 3.29 -0.76 6.06
N ILE A 81 4.19 -0.62 7.03
CA ILE A 81 4.73 0.67 7.45
C ILE A 81 6.25 0.65 7.31
N ASP A 82 6.77 1.36 6.34
CA ASP A 82 8.19 1.66 6.22
C ASP A 82 8.44 3.15 6.41
N LYS A 83 8.92 3.48 7.60
CA LYS A 83 9.33 4.85 7.95
C LYS A 83 10.74 4.88 8.57
N SER A 84 11.55 3.87 8.30
CA SER A 84 12.92 3.79 8.79
C SER A 84 13.87 4.61 7.91
N ILE A 85 14.51 5.63 8.47
CA ILE A 85 15.53 6.43 7.77
C ILE A 85 16.84 5.64 7.75
N ASN A 86 17.13 4.96 6.65
CA ASN A 86 18.34 4.18 6.46
C ASN A 86 18.66 3.94 4.98
N ASN A 87 19.86 3.46 4.71
CA ASN A 87 20.35 3.15 3.36
C ASN A 87 20.06 1.70 2.93
N ASN A 88 19.04 1.07 3.49
CA ASN A 88 18.69 -0.30 3.18
C ASN A 88 17.92 -0.42 1.86
N VAL A 89 18.08 -1.57 1.24
CA VAL A 89 17.31 -2.01 0.08
C VAL A 89 16.33 -3.06 0.56
N LYS A 90 15.03 -2.82 0.33
CA LYS A 90 13.95 -3.70 0.78
C LYS A 90 13.13 -4.19 -0.40
N TYR A 91 12.82 -5.46 -0.38
CA TYR A 91 11.90 -6.08 -1.31
C TYR A 91 10.87 -6.90 -0.54
N SER A 92 9.60 -6.65 -0.78
CA SER A 92 8.49 -7.39 -0.20
C SER A 92 7.59 -7.92 -1.32
N TYR A 93 7.43 -9.23 -1.40
CA TYR A 93 6.50 -9.88 -2.31
C TYR A 93 5.34 -10.49 -1.53
N ASN A 94 4.12 -10.17 -1.94
CA ASN A 94 2.89 -10.59 -1.29
C ASN A 94 2.03 -11.36 -2.28
N ASN A 95 1.87 -12.65 -2.06
CA ASN A 95 0.97 -13.49 -2.82
C ASN A 95 -0.31 -13.70 -2.01
N ILE A 96 -1.46 -13.36 -2.58
CA ILE A 96 -2.76 -13.43 -1.91
C ILE A 96 -3.69 -14.27 -2.78
N LYS A 97 -4.28 -15.30 -2.22
CA LYS A 97 -5.30 -16.12 -2.87
C LYS A 97 -6.60 -16.03 -2.11
N GLN A 98 -7.69 -15.68 -2.80
CA GLN A 98 -8.95 -15.31 -2.18
C GLN A 98 -10.12 -16.19 -2.65
N GLU A 99 -10.72 -16.90 -1.71
CA GLU A 99 -11.93 -17.67 -1.91
C GLU A 99 -13.21 -16.80 -1.81
N THR A 100 -14.38 -17.44 -1.98
CA THR A 100 -15.70 -16.80 -2.01
C THR A 100 -15.96 -15.88 -0.81
N ASN A 101 -16.45 -14.65 -1.08
CA ASN A 101 -16.79 -13.62 -0.09
C ASN A 101 -15.60 -13.15 0.78
N SER A 102 -14.37 -13.55 0.47
CA SER A 102 -13.21 -13.09 1.22
C SER A 102 -12.81 -11.66 0.84
N VAL A 103 -12.17 -10.97 1.78
CA VAL A 103 -11.75 -9.56 1.59
C VAL A 103 -10.30 -9.40 1.99
N SER A 104 -9.50 -8.75 1.14
CA SER A 104 -8.19 -8.27 1.50
C SER A 104 -8.11 -6.75 1.38
N GLU A 105 -7.67 -6.10 2.45
CA GLU A 105 -7.35 -4.68 2.51
C GLU A 105 -5.85 -4.54 2.79
N THR A 106 -5.08 -4.03 1.83
CA THR A 106 -3.66 -3.74 2.02
C THR A 106 -3.44 -2.24 1.97
N PHE A 107 -2.84 -1.70 3.02
CA PHE A 107 -2.40 -0.31 3.08
C PHE A 107 -0.88 -0.24 3.22
N ILE A 108 -0.23 0.60 2.41
CA ILE A 108 1.23 0.73 2.38
C ILE A 108 1.59 2.19 2.65
N LEU A 109 2.27 2.43 3.77
CA LEU A 109 3.01 3.68 3.99
C LEU A 109 4.47 3.45 3.66
N SER A 110 4.93 4.08 2.60
CA SER A 110 6.28 3.91 2.06
C SER A 110 7.04 5.23 2.16
N SER A 111 7.94 5.32 3.15
CA SER A 111 8.73 6.51 3.47
C SER A 111 10.01 6.12 4.20
N GLY A 112 11.14 6.63 3.80
CA GLY A 112 12.36 6.61 4.62
C GLY A 112 13.50 5.69 4.19
N SER A 113 13.31 4.49 3.68
CA SER A 113 14.43 3.69 3.16
C SER A 113 14.95 4.24 1.83
N LYS A 114 16.22 3.93 1.50
CA LYS A 114 16.79 4.35 0.23
C LYS A 114 16.08 3.71 -0.97
N PHE A 115 15.79 2.41 -0.86
CA PHE A 115 15.02 1.68 -1.88
C PHE A 115 14.05 0.72 -1.20
N PHE A 116 12.78 0.79 -1.61
CA PHE A 116 11.78 -0.18 -1.21
C PHE A 116 10.87 -0.54 -2.38
N LYS A 117 10.82 -1.83 -2.70
CA LYS A 117 9.89 -2.38 -3.67
C LYS A 117 8.90 -3.30 -2.99
N ASN A 118 7.61 -3.02 -3.20
CA ASN A 118 6.51 -3.83 -2.69
C ASN A 118 5.71 -4.37 -3.86
N GLU A 119 5.71 -5.69 -4.04
CA GLU A 119 4.90 -6.36 -5.06
C GLU A 119 3.74 -7.10 -4.40
N ILE A 120 2.55 -6.97 -5.00
CA ILE A 120 1.33 -7.64 -4.58
C ILE A 120 0.79 -8.39 -5.79
N ASN A 121 0.61 -9.69 -5.66
CA ASN A 121 -0.14 -10.53 -6.58
C ASN A 121 -1.37 -11.05 -5.85
N CYS A 122 -2.55 -10.78 -6.37
CA CYS A 122 -3.80 -11.16 -5.74
C CYS A 122 -4.70 -11.90 -6.74
N ASP A 123 -4.98 -13.17 -6.46
CA ASP A 123 -5.85 -14.02 -7.26
C ASP A 123 -7.23 -14.12 -6.61
N LEU A 124 -8.24 -13.53 -7.25
CA LEU A 124 -9.64 -13.60 -6.86
C LEU A 124 -10.24 -14.84 -7.54
N ILE A 125 -10.25 -15.97 -6.81
CA ILE A 125 -10.71 -17.28 -7.32
C ILE A 125 -12.11 -17.65 -6.85
N GLY A 126 -12.66 -16.93 -5.88
CA GLY A 126 -14.01 -17.12 -5.36
C GLY A 126 -14.92 -15.93 -5.68
N GLN A 127 -16.20 -16.22 -6.00
CA GLN A 127 -17.18 -15.18 -6.27
C GLN A 127 -17.36 -14.24 -5.07
N HIS A 128 -17.67 -12.97 -5.35
CA HIS A 128 -17.86 -11.90 -4.37
C HIS A 128 -16.64 -11.59 -3.51
N SER A 129 -15.46 -12.10 -3.88
CA SER A 129 -14.22 -11.69 -3.24
C SER A 129 -13.83 -10.26 -3.66
N SER A 130 -13.14 -9.56 -2.76
CA SER A 130 -12.76 -8.16 -2.98
C SER A 130 -11.33 -7.89 -2.52
N ALA A 131 -10.55 -7.14 -3.32
CA ALA A 131 -9.19 -6.75 -3.02
C ALA A 131 -9.04 -5.22 -3.07
N PHE A 132 -8.53 -4.64 -1.98
CA PHE A 132 -8.27 -3.22 -1.85
C PHE A 132 -6.77 -3.00 -1.62
N VAL A 133 -6.15 -2.15 -2.44
CA VAL A 133 -4.74 -1.77 -2.31
C VAL A 133 -4.65 -0.26 -2.24
N ASN A 134 -4.32 0.26 -1.08
CA ASN A 134 -4.14 1.68 -0.85
C ASN A 134 -2.70 1.96 -0.45
N GLY A 135 -2.11 3.04 -0.94
CA GLY A 135 -0.72 3.34 -0.65
C GLY A 135 -0.38 4.82 -0.65
N ILE A 136 0.59 5.16 0.18
CA ILE A 136 1.20 6.48 0.24
C ILE A 136 2.70 6.32 0.01
N PHE A 137 3.23 7.07 -0.95
CA PHE A 137 4.62 7.42 -1.04
C PHE A 137 4.81 8.83 -0.44
N ASP A 138 5.59 8.92 0.62
CA ASP A 138 6.00 10.17 1.26
C ASP A 138 7.53 10.22 1.22
N LEU A 139 8.09 10.67 0.11
CA LEU A 139 9.50 10.49 -0.23
C LEU A 139 10.25 11.80 -0.32
N ASP A 140 11.46 11.76 0.19
CA ASP A 140 12.42 12.86 0.21
C ASP A 140 13.81 12.36 -0.21
N ASP A 141 14.79 13.27 -0.29
CA ASP A 141 16.17 13.01 -0.67
C ASP A 141 16.32 12.32 -2.04
N GLU A 142 17.03 11.20 -2.11
CA GLU A 142 17.22 10.37 -3.31
C GLU A 142 16.54 9.00 -3.14
N ASN A 143 15.48 8.94 -2.32
CA ASN A 143 14.77 7.70 -2.08
C ASN A 143 14.01 7.26 -3.32
N HIS A 144 14.07 5.96 -3.61
CA HIS A 144 13.37 5.35 -4.74
C HIS A 144 12.47 4.22 -4.24
N HIS A 145 11.16 4.40 -4.37
CA HIS A 145 10.21 3.38 -3.93
C HIS A 145 9.27 2.95 -5.04
N GLU A 146 8.90 1.67 -5.01
CA GLU A 146 8.03 1.06 -6.01
C GLU A 146 6.89 0.27 -5.36
N ILE A 147 5.68 0.44 -5.88
CA ILE A 147 4.56 -0.46 -5.64
C ILE A 147 4.14 -1.06 -6.97
N LYS A 148 4.12 -2.39 -7.03
CA LYS A 148 3.57 -3.13 -8.15
C LYS A 148 2.41 -4.00 -7.66
N SER A 149 1.25 -3.88 -8.28
CA SER A 149 0.07 -4.66 -7.95
C SER A 149 -0.49 -5.35 -9.18
N ASN A 150 -0.66 -6.66 -9.09
CA ASN A 150 -1.36 -7.46 -10.07
C ASN A 150 -2.61 -8.03 -9.39
N ILE A 151 -3.79 -7.60 -9.82
CA ILE A 151 -5.06 -8.13 -9.33
C ILE A 151 -5.69 -8.94 -10.44
N ASN A 152 -5.83 -10.24 -10.21
CA ASN A 152 -6.33 -11.20 -11.18
C ASN A 152 -7.76 -11.60 -10.81
N HIS A 153 -8.72 -11.13 -11.59
CA HIS A 153 -10.11 -11.53 -11.51
C HIS A 153 -10.29 -12.80 -12.36
N LEU A 154 -10.36 -13.94 -11.68
CA LEU A 154 -10.43 -15.27 -12.32
C LEU A 154 -11.84 -15.85 -12.36
N ILE A 155 -12.79 -15.23 -11.62
CA ILE A 155 -14.20 -15.62 -11.54
C ILE A 155 -15.09 -14.38 -11.48
N GLY A 156 -16.35 -14.49 -11.86
CA GLY A 156 -17.29 -13.36 -11.91
C GLY A 156 -17.70 -12.79 -10.55
N ASN A 157 -18.32 -11.59 -10.59
CA ASN A 157 -18.80 -10.85 -9.42
C ASN A 157 -17.71 -10.47 -8.40
N THR A 158 -16.50 -10.18 -8.86
CA THR A 158 -15.38 -9.80 -7.99
C THR A 158 -15.09 -8.30 -8.09
N LYS A 159 -14.44 -7.73 -7.06
CA LYS A 159 -14.14 -6.30 -6.99
C LYS A 159 -12.69 -6.03 -6.65
N SER A 160 -12.12 -4.97 -7.25
CA SER A 160 -10.82 -4.45 -6.82
C SER A 160 -10.75 -2.93 -6.92
N TYR A 161 -10.17 -2.30 -5.90
CA TYR A 161 -9.90 -0.87 -5.88
C TYR A 161 -8.47 -0.61 -5.45
N GLN A 162 -7.79 0.22 -6.22
CA GLN A 162 -6.40 0.58 -5.95
C GLN A 162 -6.28 2.10 -5.94
N LEU A 163 -5.77 2.66 -4.84
CA LEU A 163 -5.56 4.10 -4.71
C LEU A 163 -4.16 4.37 -4.17
N ILE A 164 -3.31 4.97 -5.01
CA ILE A 164 -1.94 5.33 -4.65
C ILE A 164 -1.78 6.85 -4.70
N LYS A 165 -1.30 7.44 -3.62
CA LYS A 165 -0.97 8.86 -3.55
C LYS A 165 0.50 9.06 -3.21
N SER A 166 1.13 9.99 -3.92
CA SER A 166 2.58 10.24 -3.82
C SER A 166 2.85 11.72 -3.53
N VAL A 167 3.67 11.98 -2.54
CA VAL A 167 4.24 13.30 -2.28
C VAL A 167 5.76 13.17 -2.38
N LEU A 168 6.36 13.87 -3.33
CA LEU A 168 7.74 13.67 -3.72
C LEU A 168 8.53 14.97 -3.63
N GLU A 169 9.63 14.96 -2.86
CA GLU A 169 10.51 16.11 -2.66
C GLU A 169 11.95 15.79 -3.06
N LYS A 170 12.74 16.83 -3.34
CA LYS A 170 14.14 16.78 -3.78
C LYS A 170 14.34 15.93 -5.05
N LYS A 171 15.11 14.82 -4.98
CA LYS A 171 15.39 13.92 -6.10
C LYS A 171 14.72 12.55 -5.92
N SER A 172 13.66 12.51 -5.12
CA SER A 172 12.97 11.26 -4.83
C SER A 172 12.19 10.73 -6.05
N LYS A 173 12.07 9.41 -6.11
CA LYS A 173 11.40 8.72 -7.20
C LYS A 173 10.39 7.72 -6.68
N ALA A 174 9.15 7.81 -7.16
CA ALA A 174 8.12 6.82 -6.93
C ALA A 174 7.67 6.17 -8.22
N VAL A 175 7.51 4.84 -8.20
CA VAL A 175 7.02 4.06 -9.32
C VAL A 175 5.78 3.28 -8.89
N TYR A 176 4.69 3.44 -9.62
CA TYR A 176 3.49 2.62 -9.46
C TYR A 176 3.20 1.85 -10.75
N GLN A 177 3.14 0.52 -10.66
CA GLN A 177 2.71 -0.36 -11.73
C GLN A 177 1.49 -1.13 -11.26
N GLY A 178 0.32 -0.81 -11.82
CA GLY A 178 -0.94 -1.47 -11.48
C GLY A 178 -1.46 -2.27 -12.66
N LYS A 179 -1.72 -3.56 -12.46
CA LYS A 179 -2.38 -4.40 -13.45
C LYS A 179 -3.69 -4.95 -12.91
N ILE A 180 -4.76 -4.82 -13.69
CA ILE A 180 -6.02 -5.53 -13.51
C ILE A 180 -6.15 -6.52 -14.66
N PHE A 181 -6.15 -7.81 -14.33
CA PHE A 181 -6.42 -8.90 -15.27
C PHE A 181 -7.84 -9.42 -15.03
N VAL A 182 -8.62 -9.59 -16.12
CA VAL A 182 -9.98 -10.10 -16.04
C VAL A 182 -10.11 -11.24 -17.05
N SER A 183 -10.28 -12.46 -16.54
CA SER A 183 -10.49 -13.65 -17.39
C SER A 183 -11.86 -13.61 -18.09
N SER A 184 -12.04 -14.38 -19.14
CA SER A 184 -13.31 -14.47 -19.88
C SER A 184 -14.49 -14.90 -19.00
N GLU A 185 -14.25 -15.69 -17.97
CA GLU A 185 -15.26 -16.16 -17.01
C GLU A 185 -15.59 -15.12 -15.93
N ALA A 186 -14.77 -14.06 -15.80
CA ALA A 186 -14.90 -13.08 -14.74
C ALA A 186 -15.90 -11.95 -15.09
N GLN A 187 -17.11 -12.33 -15.49
CA GLN A 187 -18.18 -11.38 -15.78
C GLN A 187 -18.62 -10.63 -14.51
N LYS A 188 -19.14 -9.40 -14.68
CA LYS A 188 -19.55 -8.49 -13.59
C LYS A 188 -18.40 -8.13 -12.64
N THR A 189 -17.18 -8.11 -13.16
CA THR A 189 -16.02 -7.56 -12.46
C THR A 189 -16.15 -6.05 -12.34
N ASP A 190 -15.82 -5.53 -11.14
CA ASP A 190 -15.71 -4.09 -10.86
C ASP A 190 -14.28 -3.79 -10.42
N GLY A 191 -13.45 -3.27 -11.33
CA GLY A 191 -12.03 -3.03 -11.15
C GLY A 191 -11.64 -1.58 -11.39
N TYR A 192 -11.03 -0.91 -10.40
CA TYR A 192 -10.61 0.47 -10.50
C TYR A 192 -9.21 0.70 -9.94
N GLN A 193 -8.40 1.50 -10.64
CA GLN A 193 -7.09 1.94 -10.14
C GLN A 193 -6.88 3.43 -10.40
N LEU A 194 -6.41 4.12 -9.37
CA LEU A 194 -6.10 5.56 -9.41
C LEU A 194 -4.74 5.81 -8.77
N SER A 195 -3.90 6.58 -9.47
CA SER A 195 -2.63 7.01 -8.93
C SER A 195 -2.43 8.51 -9.15
N ASN A 196 -2.14 9.25 -8.07
CA ASN A 196 -1.93 10.68 -8.14
C ASN A 196 -0.64 11.07 -7.42
N ALA A 197 0.08 12.05 -7.96
CA ALA A 197 1.31 12.53 -7.36
C ALA A 197 1.36 14.06 -7.28
N ILE A 198 1.86 14.56 -6.16
CA ILE A 198 2.31 15.94 -5.99
C ILE A 198 3.84 15.94 -6.05
N LEU A 199 4.38 16.66 -7.03
CA LEU A 199 5.81 16.89 -7.21
C LEU A 199 6.16 18.23 -6.57
N LEU A 200 6.93 18.17 -5.48
CA LEU A 200 7.33 19.36 -4.70
C LEU A 200 8.67 19.94 -5.14
N SER A 201 9.38 19.26 -6.03
CA SER A 201 10.67 19.65 -6.56
C SER A 201 10.79 19.27 -8.03
N GLU A 202 11.50 20.07 -8.82
CA GLU A 202 11.72 19.84 -10.26
C GLU A 202 12.44 18.51 -10.56
N ASN A 203 13.27 18.05 -9.62
CA ASN A 203 14.03 16.80 -9.77
C ASN A 203 13.33 15.58 -9.19
N SER A 204 12.11 15.73 -8.66
CA SER A 204 11.30 14.59 -8.21
C SER A 204 10.60 13.92 -9.37
N GLU A 205 10.43 12.61 -9.31
CA GLU A 205 9.94 11.80 -10.43
C GLU A 205 8.82 10.84 -9.99
N PHE A 206 7.70 10.86 -10.70
CA PHE A 206 6.62 9.90 -10.55
C PHE A 206 6.37 9.16 -11.85
N ASN A 207 6.51 7.84 -11.82
CA ASN A 207 6.24 6.97 -12.96
C ASN A 207 5.04 6.07 -12.65
N ALA A 208 3.96 6.26 -13.41
CA ALA A 208 2.77 5.41 -13.31
C ALA A 208 2.60 4.59 -14.58
N LYS A 209 2.37 3.29 -14.40
CA LYS A 209 2.07 2.35 -15.49
C LYS A 209 0.81 1.55 -15.15
N PRO A 210 -0.39 2.11 -15.40
CA PRO A 210 -1.62 1.35 -15.27
C PRO A 210 -1.81 0.43 -16.49
N GLU A 211 -2.18 -0.83 -16.23
CA GLU A 211 -2.46 -1.84 -17.24
C GLU A 211 -3.84 -2.47 -17.00
N LEU A 212 -4.63 -2.61 -18.07
CA LEU A 212 -5.89 -3.35 -18.08
C LEU A 212 -5.79 -4.45 -19.14
N GLU A 213 -5.97 -5.70 -18.73
CA GLU A 213 -6.01 -6.86 -19.60
C GLU A 213 -7.34 -7.58 -19.37
N ILE A 214 -8.30 -7.35 -20.26
CA ILE A 214 -9.71 -7.69 -20.03
C ILE A 214 -10.19 -8.61 -21.17
N TYR A 215 -10.71 -9.78 -20.79
CA TYR A 215 -11.23 -10.79 -21.70
C TYR A 215 -12.72 -11.08 -21.46
N ALA A 216 -13.40 -10.33 -20.59
CA ALA A 216 -14.83 -10.42 -20.33
C ALA A 216 -15.56 -9.17 -20.84
N ASP A 217 -16.82 -9.29 -21.23
CA ASP A 217 -17.60 -8.22 -21.85
C ASP A 217 -18.41 -7.40 -20.84
N ASP A 218 -19.02 -8.03 -19.86
CA ASP A 218 -19.86 -7.38 -18.83
C ASP A 218 -19.03 -7.02 -17.61
N VAL A 219 -18.25 -5.94 -17.73
CA VAL A 219 -17.35 -5.46 -16.66
C VAL A 219 -17.36 -3.94 -16.51
N LYS A 220 -16.96 -3.47 -15.34
CA LYS A 220 -16.69 -2.06 -15.05
C LYS A 220 -15.22 -1.92 -14.64
N CYS A 221 -14.36 -1.64 -15.60
CA CYS A 221 -12.94 -1.49 -15.35
C CYS A 221 -12.44 -0.15 -15.87
N SER A 222 -11.70 0.56 -15.02
CA SER A 222 -11.11 1.84 -15.39
C SER A 222 -9.83 2.14 -14.61
N HIS A 223 -9.03 3.03 -15.17
CA HIS A 223 -7.85 3.55 -14.48
C HIS A 223 -7.72 5.07 -14.67
N GLY A 224 -7.00 5.69 -13.76
CA GLY A 224 -6.59 7.09 -13.85
C GLY A 224 -5.21 7.31 -13.28
N SER A 225 -4.47 8.25 -13.86
CA SER A 225 -3.19 8.68 -13.32
C SER A 225 -3.00 10.17 -13.56
N SER A 226 -2.47 10.87 -12.56
CA SER A 226 -2.09 12.28 -12.70
C SER A 226 -0.87 12.61 -11.83
N SER A 227 -0.08 13.57 -12.29
CA SER A 227 1.00 14.17 -11.52
C SER A 227 1.05 15.67 -11.78
N GLY A 228 1.42 16.44 -10.77
CA GLY A 228 1.53 17.89 -10.91
C GLY A 228 2.17 18.52 -9.68
N SER A 229 2.40 19.83 -9.74
CA SER A 229 2.80 20.65 -8.61
C SER A 229 1.59 21.03 -7.75
N LEU A 230 1.86 21.62 -6.59
CA LEU A 230 0.80 22.29 -5.82
C LEU A 230 0.25 23.48 -6.60
N ASP A 231 -1.07 23.69 -6.48
CA ASP A 231 -1.71 24.84 -7.09
C ASP A 231 -1.36 26.13 -6.35
N GLU A 232 -0.63 27.00 -7.01
CA GLU A 232 -0.18 28.29 -6.46
C GLU A 232 -1.36 29.21 -6.08
N ASN A 233 -2.49 29.14 -6.79
CA ASN A 233 -3.68 29.90 -6.44
C ASN A 233 -4.29 29.43 -5.12
N SER A 234 -4.30 28.13 -4.88
CA SER A 234 -4.73 27.55 -3.60
C SER A 234 -3.80 27.97 -2.45
N ILE A 235 -2.49 27.99 -2.68
CA ILE A 235 -1.50 28.48 -1.71
C ILE A 235 -1.76 29.96 -1.42
N PHE A 236 -1.89 30.80 -2.45
CA PHE A 236 -2.16 32.24 -2.31
C PHE A 236 -3.45 32.49 -1.55
N TYR A 237 -4.53 31.76 -1.86
CA TYR A 237 -5.81 31.87 -1.15
C TYR A 237 -5.64 31.57 0.34
N LEU A 238 -4.96 30.50 0.71
CA LEU A 238 -4.72 30.13 2.11
C LEU A 238 -3.86 31.19 2.83
N MET A 239 -2.85 31.72 2.15
CA MET A 239 -2.02 32.80 2.69
C MET A 239 -2.84 34.08 2.92
N SER A 240 -3.80 34.41 2.06
CA SER A 240 -4.69 35.55 2.23
C SER A 240 -5.65 35.38 3.42
N ARG A 241 -5.80 34.14 3.92
CA ARG A 241 -6.57 33.78 5.12
C ARG A 241 -5.69 33.71 6.39
N GLY A 242 -4.44 34.13 6.30
CA GLY A 242 -3.54 34.27 7.46
C GLY A 242 -2.56 33.12 7.70
N LEU A 243 -2.55 32.10 6.84
CA LEU A 243 -1.54 31.06 6.92
C LEU A 243 -0.21 31.54 6.30
N ASN A 244 0.92 31.14 6.87
CA ASN A 244 2.18 31.32 6.15
C ASN A 244 2.33 30.27 5.04
N TYR A 245 3.29 30.48 4.13
CA TYR A 245 3.51 29.60 2.97
C TYR A 245 3.68 28.13 3.38
N LYS A 246 4.46 27.85 4.44
CA LYS A 246 4.74 26.49 4.93
C LYS A 246 3.49 25.81 5.46
N GLU A 247 2.66 26.55 6.16
CA GLU A 247 1.37 26.06 6.68
C GLU A 247 0.37 25.79 5.55
N ALA A 248 0.26 26.70 4.59
CA ALA A 248 -0.59 26.53 3.41
C ALA A 248 -0.19 25.31 2.59
N LYS A 249 1.10 25.15 2.28
CA LYS A 249 1.67 23.96 1.62
C LYS A 249 1.31 22.68 2.37
N LYS A 250 1.57 22.66 3.69
CA LYS A 250 1.28 21.50 4.54
C LYS A 250 -0.21 21.15 4.56
N LEU A 251 -1.08 22.14 4.61
CA LEU A 251 -2.53 21.94 4.61
C LEU A 251 -3.02 21.27 3.31
N LEU A 252 -2.53 21.72 2.15
CA LEU A 252 -2.87 21.12 0.86
C LEU A 252 -2.36 19.68 0.76
N ILE A 253 -1.13 19.41 1.19
CA ILE A 253 -0.57 18.05 1.22
C ILE A 253 -1.39 17.15 2.15
N ASN A 254 -1.75 17.63 3.34
CA ASN A 254 -2.58 16.87 4.27
C ASN A 254 -3.94 16.51 3.66
N GLY A 255 -4.62 17.48 3.03
CA GLY A 255 -5.90 17.23 2.34
C GLY A 255 -5.76 16.20 1.23
N PHE A 256 -4.67 16.26 0.46
CA PHE A 256 -4.37 15.29 -0.59
C PHE A 256 -4.18 13.87 -0.04
N LEU A 257 -3.46 13.70 1.07
CA LEU A 257 -3.20 12.40 1.68
C LEU A 257 -4.40 11.84 2.45
N LEU A 258 -5.25 12.72 3.02
CA LEU A 258 -6.46 12.29 3.75
C LEU A 258 -7.38 11.41 2.91
N ASP A 259 -7.51 11.66 1.62
CA ASP A 259 -8.37 10.88 0.72
C ASP A 259 -8.01 9.37 0.71
N VAL A 260 -6.73 9.02 0.80
CA VAL A 260 -6.30 7.62 0.88
C VAL A 260 -6.27 7.09 2.32
N ILE A 261 -5.98 7.96 3.31
CA ILE A 261 -5.99 7.59 4.72
C ILE A 261 -7.40 7.22 5.18
N GLU A 262 -8.42 7.93 4.70
CA GLU A 262 -9.83 7.66 5.02
C GLU A 262 -10.35 6.31 4.46
N LYS A 263 -9.59 5.66 3.56
CA LYS A 263 -9.87 4.27 3.14
C LYS A 263 -9.51 3.24 4.20
N ILE A 264 -8.74 3.61 5.21
CA ILE A 264 -8.45 2.74 6.35
C ILE A 264 -9.70 2.61 7.20
N THR A 265 -10.21 1.38 7.34
CA THR A 265 -11.45 1.08 8.07
C THR A 265 -11.24 0.94 9.58
N ASP A 266 -10.00 0.82 10.04
CA ASP A 266 -9.65 0.71 11.46
C ASP A 266 -9.19 2.06 12.02
N GLU A 267 -9.97 2.64 12.95
CA GLU A 267 -9.72 3.99 13.47
C GLU A 267 -8.38 4.12 14.25
N GLU A 268 -7.97 3.07 14.98
CA GLU A 268 -6.69 3.12 15.70
C GLU A 268 -5.52 3.19 14.71
N ILE A 269 -5.59 2.39 13.65
CA ILE A 269 -4.58 2.39 12.58
C ILE A 269 -4.63 3.69 11.78
N LYS A 270 -5.81 4.20 11.47
CA LYS A 270 -5.98 5.48 10.79
C LYS A 270 -5.27 6.60 11.56
N ASN A 271 -5.52 6.68 12.87
CA ASN A 271 -4.87 7.65 13.75
C ASN A 271 -3.36 7.45 13.84
N LEU A 272 -2.90 6.20 13.87
CA LEU A 272 -1.46 5.90 13.81
C LEU A 272 -0.83 6.45 12.52
N ILE A 273 -1.44 6.22 11.36
CA ILE A 273 -0.94 6.71 10.07
C ILE A 273 -0.98 8.24 10.00
N LYS A 274 -2.08 8.88 10.45
CA LYS A 274 -2.17 10.35 10.56
C LYS A 274 -1.02 10.91 11.40
N ASN A 275 -0.75 10.32 12.56
CA ASN A 275 0.34 10.75 13.43
C ASN A 275 1.72 10.56 12.79
N LEU A 276 1.95 9.43 12.12
CA LEU A 276 3.21 9.16 11.44
C LEU A 276 3.50 10.14 10.30
N LEU A 277 2.49 10.60 9.60
CA LEU A 277 2.58 11.58 8.51
C LEU A 277 2.50 13.04 9.01
N GLY A 278 2.19 13.25 10.28
CA GLY A 278 1.96 14.59 10.83
C GLY A 278 0.74 15.30 10.21
N VAL A 279 -0.23 14.50 9.76
CA VAL A 279 -1.51 14.97 9.26
C VAL A 279 -2.39 15.34 10.44
N LYS A 280 -2.80 16.60 10.53
CA LYS A 280 -3.73 17.08 11.55
C LYS A 280 -5.12 17.30 10.92
N GLU A 281 -6.15 16.88 11.63
CA GLU A 281 -7.51 17.34 11.34
C GLU A 281 -7.60 18.79 11.80
N TRP A 282 -8.05 19.65 10.90
CA TRP A 282 -8.43 21.01 11.24
C TRP A 282 -9.92 20.97 11.63
N VAL A 283 -10.19 21.14 12.90
CA VAL A 283 -11.55 21.31 13.45
C VAL A 283 -12.00 22.74 13.19
#